data_30e7e5f03a20edb0c293df951ab1bdea
#
_entry.id   30e7e5f03a20edb0c293df951ab1bdea
#
_cell.length_a   1.000
_cell.length_b   1.000
_cell.length_c   1.000
_cell.angle_alpha   90.00
_cell.angle_beta   90.00
_cell.angle_gamma   90.00
#
_symmetry.space_group_name_H-M   'P 1'
#
loop_
_entity.id
_entity.type
_entity.pdbx_description
1 polymer ?
#
loop_
_entity_poly.entity_id
_entity_poly.type
_entity_poly.pdbx_seq_one_letter_code
_entity_poly.pdbx_strand_id
1 'polypeptide(L)'
;MLCLLIIASGMLVASTSFAGPSEQPQMPRCSSRIGTLAVQEPQNGNQWWTSMNLESPAALIKVYVSQSGCFTLVDRGKGLAAARAERDLAGEGEMRVGSNIGKGQMKVADYVLVPDIANSNGNARRTNIGGILGGLIGHGAGAVLGGVSLSKKTADVVLTLTDVRSTEQVALEQGHADKTDVGWSGGGGGYWGAFAAGGASGYANTEIGQVIAMAYLDAFTKMVADLQRNAPNAQTDNVQQAVRLTEATKLYADANLHSSVVRKLKPGMMLYPTGDKVGIWWKVSDELGNIGWVVSSKLELAH
;
A
#
# COMPACT_ATOMS: atom_id res chain seq x y z
N MET A 1 73.68 20.40 -29.07
CA MET A 1 72.72 19.89 -28.07
C MET A 1 71.39 20.57 -28.31
N LEU A 2 70.49 19.85 -28.93
CA LEU A 2 69.19 20.38 -29.39
C LEU A 2 68.09 19.80 -28.46
N CYS A 3 67.43 20.69 -27.71
CA CYS A 3 66.42 20.30 -26.76
C CYS A 3 65.04 20.34 -27.50
N LEU A 4 64.39 19.18 -27.65
CA LEU A 4 63.09 19.03 -28.30
C LEU A 4 62.01 19.18 -27.22
N LEU A 5 61.19 20.25 -27.31
CA LEU A 5 59.99 20.45 -26.50
C LEU A 5 58.81 19.75 -27.17
N ILE A 6 58.28 18.69 -26.50
CA ILE A 6 57.04 18.01 -26.88
C ILE A 6 55.90 18.67 -26.13
N ILE A 7 55.02 19.37 -26.87
CA ILE A 7 53.76 19.93 -26.34
C ILE A 7 52.70 18.84 -26.46
N ALA A 8 52.30 18.23 -25.31
CA ALA A 8 51.20 17.30 -25.25
C ALA A 8 49.87 18.10 -25.20
N SER A 9 49.12 18.08 -26.32
CA SER A 9 47.78 18.65 -26.42
C SER A 9 46.78 17.70 -25.82
N GLY A 10 46.33 17.97 -24.58
CA GLY A 10 45.28 17.20 -23.90
C GLY A 10 43.90 17.51 -24.51
N MET A 11 43.32 16.56 -25.22
CA MET A 11 41.96 16.63 -25.76
C MET A 11 40.97 16.33 -24.61
N LEU A 12 40.26 17.36 -24.16
CA LEU A 12 39.17 17.26 -23.20
C LEU A 12 37.94 16.63 -23.91
N VAL A 13 37.69 15.35 -23.69
CA VAL A 13 36.47 14.67 -24.17
C VAL A 13 35.34 15.05 -23.21
N ALA A 14 34.48 15.95 -23.62
CA ALA A 14 33.23 16.26 -22.92
C ALA A 14 32.28 15.08 -23.07
N SER A 15 32.08 14.31 -21.97
CA SER A 15 31.08 13.24 -21.89
C SER A 15 29.70 13.89 -21.89
N THR A 16 29.00 13.88 -23.01
CA THR A 16 27.58 14.21 -23.08
C THR A 16 26.80 13.04 -22.47
N SER A 17 26.31 13.22 -21.25
CA SER A 17 25.33 12.31 -20.64
C SER A 17 24.03 12.43 -21.42
N PHE A 18 23.76 11.51 -22.34
CA PHE A 18 22.44 11.32 -22.89
C PHE A 18 21.56 10.78 -21.75
N ALA A 19 20.54 11.55 -21.34
CA ALA A 19 19.44 11.01 -20.57
C ALA A 19 18.82 9.89 -21.42
N GLY A 20 18.95 8.64 -20.96
CA GLY A 20 18.29 7.50 -21.60
C GLY A 20 16.77 7.70 -21.60
N PRO A 21 16.03 7.05 -22.52
CA PRO A 21 14.58 7.08 -22.50
C PRO A 21 14.10 6.65 -21.09
N SER A 22 13.13 7.38 -20.55
CA SER A 22 12.52 7.05 -19.26
C SER A 22 12.03 5.60 -19.32
N GLU A 23 12.55 4.75 -18.44
CA GLU A 23 12.16 3.34 -18.37
C GLU A 23 10.69 3.29 -17.95
N GLN A 24 9.83 2.74 -18.82
CA GLN A 24 8.41 2.64 -18.53
C GLN A 24 8.20 1.81 -17.26
N PRO A 25 7.37 2.25 -16.31
CA PRO A 25 7.13 1.50 -15.09
C PRO A 25 6.57 0.11 -15.45
N GLN A 26 7.23 -0.92 -14.94
CA GLN A 26 6.80 -2.30 -15.13
C GLN A 26 6.01 -2.78 -13.92
N MET A 27 5.01 -3.65 -14.17
CA MET A 27 4.25 -4.25 -13.09
C MET A 27 5.16 -5.00 -12.12
N PRO A 28 5.22 -4.62 -10.84
CA PRO A 28 6.05 -5.31 -9.86
C PRO A 28 5.56 -6.76 -9.69
N ARG A 29 6.49 -7.65 -9.36
CA ARG A 29 6.21 -9.05 -9.04
C ARG A 29 6.86 -9.39 -7.72
N CYS A 30 6.14 -10.07 -6.85
CA CYS A 30 6.64 -10.48 -5.55
C CYS A 30 6.75 -12.00 -5.47
N SER A 31 7.85 -12.48 -4.90
CA SER A 31 8.07 -13.91 -4.65
C SER A 31 7.18 -14.43 -3.50
N SER A 32 6.84 -13.54 -2.57
CA SER A 32 5.91 -13.78 -1.46
C SER A 32 4.97 -12.59 -1.29
N ARG A 33 3.79 -12.83 -0.74
CA ARG A 33 2.84 -11.76 -0.46
C ARG A 33 3.28 -10.95 0.75
N ILE A 34 3.17 -9.64 0.64
CA ILE A 34 3.50 -8.67 1.70
C ILE A 34 2.43 -8.72 2.80
N GLY A 35 1.16 -8.92 2.44
CA GLY A 35 0.05 -8.98 3.39
C GLY A 35 -1.30 -9.02 2.70
N THR A 36 -2.36 -8.78 3.47
CA THR A 36 -3.72 -8.59 2.97
C THR A 36 -4.02 -7.11 2.77
N LEU A 37 -4.61 -6.75 1.62
CA LEU A 37 -4.85 -5.38 1.22
C LEU A 37 -6.32 -5.15 0.87
N ALA A 38 -6.92 -4.12 1.45
CA ALA A 38 -8.19 -3.57 1.02
C ALA A 38 -7.93 -2.30 0.18
N VAL A 39 -8.61 -2.14 -0.94
CA VAL A 39 -8.57 -0.91 -1.73
C VAL A 39 -9.88 -0.18 -1.53
N GLN A 40 -9.81 1.07 -1.09
CA GLN A 40 -10.95 1.95 -0.87
C GLN A 40 -10.97 3.08 -1.89
N GLU A 41 -12.16 3.59 -2.18
CA GLU A 41 -12.32 4.76 -3.02
C GLU A 41 -11.95 6.04 -2.25
N PRO A 42 -11.46 7.09 -2.95
CA PRO A 42 -11.23 8.39 -2.34
C PRO A 42 -12.54 8.92 -1.74
N GLN A 43 -12.47 9.43 -0.50
CA GLN A 43 -13.67 9.89 0.22
C GLN A 43 -13.97 11.39 0.05
N ASN A 44 -13.20 12.08 -0.76
CA ASN A 44 -13.25 13.55 -0.90
C ASN A 44 -14.49 14.08 -1.63
N GLY A 45 -15.46 13.23 -1.94
CA GLY A 45 -16.71 13.62 -2.64
C GLY A 45 -16.54 14.00 -4.11
N ASN A 46 -15.31 14.22 -4.56
CA ASN A 46 -15.00 14.56 -5.95
C ASN A 46 -14.72 13.31 -6.77
N GLN A 47 -15.75 12.79 -7.41
CA GLN A 47 -15.63 11.65 -8.35
C GLN A 47 -15.06 12.14 -9.70
N TRP A 48 -13.85 12.69 -9.69
CA TRP A 48 -13.18 13.28 -10.86
C TRP A 48 -13.16 12.35 -12.08
N TRP A 49 -13.11 11.04 -11.84
CA TRP A 49 -13.07 10.01 -12.89
C TRP A 49 -14.35 9.95 -13.72
N THR A 50 -15.50 10.27 -13.13
CA THR A 50 -16.79 10.25 -13.85
C THR A 50 -16.86 11.31 -14.95
N SER A 51 -16.25 12.48 -14.72
CA SER A 51 -16.17 13.55 -15.73
C SER A 51 -15.32 13.18 -16.95
N MET A 52 -14.47 12.17 -16.82
CA MET A 52 -13.60 11.65 -17.88
C MET A 52 -14.12 10.32 -18.46
N ASN A 53 -15.31 9.88 -18.08
CA ASN A 53 -15.88 8.57 -18.42
C ASN A 53 -14.95 7.40 -18.03
N LEU A 54 -14.30 7.52 -16.87
CA LEU A 54 -13.46 6.47 -16.29
C LEU A 54 -14.19 5.80 -15.13
N GLU A 55 -13.85 4.57 -14.86
CA GLU A 55 -14.24 3.88 -13.64
C GLU A 55 -13.47 4.45 -12.43
N SER A 56 -13.91 4.07 -11.23
CA SER A 56 -13.19 4.43 -10.00
C SER A 56 -11.73 4.00 -10.04
N PRO A 57 -10.79 4.85 -9.60
CA PRO A 57 -9.36 4.48 -9.53
C PRO A 57 -9.12 3.26 -8.65
N ALA A 58 -9.98 3.01 -7.66
CA ALA A 58 -9.91 1.78 -6.86
C ALA A 58 -10.10 0.51 -7.70
N ALA A 59 -10.92 0.55 -8.77
CA ALA A 59 -11.07 -0.59 -9.69
C ALA A 59 -9.76 -0.87 -10.43
N LEU A 60 -9.09 0.16 -10.94
CA LEU A 60 -7.79 0.04 -11.59
C LEU A 60 -6.72 -0.54 -10.65
N ILE A 61 -6.63 -0.01 -9.42
CA ILE A 61 -5.66 -0.48 -8.44
C ILE A 61 -5.91 -1.94 -8.05
N LYS A 62 -7.16 -2.39 -7.95
CA LYS A 62 -7.47 -3.82 -7.72
C LYS A 62 -6.90 -4.72 -8.82
N VAL A 63 -6.88 -4.25 -10.08
CA VAL A 63 -6.24 -4.98 -11.18
C VAL A 63 -4.73 -5.08 -10.95
N TYR A 64 -4.04 -4.00 -10.58
CA TYR A 64 -2.60 -4.02 -10.27
C TYR A 64 -2.28 -4.96 -9.12
N VAL A 65 -3.02 -4.88 -8.03
CA VAL A 65 -2.86 -5.75 -6.87
C VAL A 65 -3.00 -7.23 -7.27
N SER A 66 -4.01 -7.54 -8.07
CA SER A 66 -4.27 -8.90 -8.55
C SER A 66 -3.15 -9.42 -9.46
N GLN A 67 -2.67 -8.58 -10.38
CA GLN A 67 -1.63 -8.97 -11.35
C GLN A 67 -0.23 -9.05 -10.76
N SER A 68 0.09 -8.17 -9.80
CA SER A 68 1.40 -8.15 -9.14
C SER A 68 1.66 -9.40 -8.30
N GLY A 69 0.60 -9.98 -7.71
CA GLY A 69 0.72 -11.07 -6.74
C GLY A 69 1.35 -10.65 -5.41
N CYS A 70 1.59 -9.33 -5.20
CA CYS A 70 2.26 -8.81 -4.01
C CYS A 70 1.37 -8.81 -2.76
N PHE A 71 0.06 -8.80 -2.91
CA PHE A 71 -0.89 -8.81 -1.80
C PHE A 71 -2.02 -9.82 -2.01
N THR A 72 -2.65 -10.21 -0.92
CA THR A 72 -3.97 -10.85 -0.96
C THR A 72 -5.04 -9.77 -0.92
N LEU A 73 -5.79 -9.61 -2.00
CA LEU A 73 -6.89 -8.64 -2.05
C LEU A 73 -8.05 -9.12 -1.17
N VAL A 74 -8.53 -8.26 -0.26
CA VAL A 74 -9.77 -8.44 0.50
C VAL A 74 -10.76 -7.35 0.09
N ASP A 75 -11.96 -7.74 -0.31
CA ASP A 75 -12.96 -6.76 -0.74
C ASP A 75 -13.66 -6.14 0.48
N ARG A 76 -13.75 -4.80 0.47
CA ARG A 76 -14.48 -3.99 1.47
C ARG A 76 -15.59 -3.16 0.83
N GLY A 77 -15.81 -3.33 -0.48
CA GLY A 77 -16.83 -2.66 -1.27
C GLY A 77 -18.05 -3.54 -1.55
N LYS A 78 -18.42 -3.61 -2.82
CA LYS A 78 -19.61 -4.35 -3.31
C LYS A 78 -19.54 -5.85 -2.97
N GLY A 79 -18.37 -6.47 -3.05
CA GLY A 79 -18.19 -7.88 -2.71
C GLY A 79 -18.43 -8.16 -1.22
N LEU A 80 -18.06 -7.23 -0.33
CA LEU A 80 -18.41 -7.37 1.10
C LEU A 80 -19.92 -7.28 1.32
N ALA A 81 -20.62 -6.38 0.62
CA ALA A 81 -22.07 -6.28 0.71
C ALA A 81 -22.76 -7.58 0.26
N ALA A 82 -22.33 -8.15 -0.87
CA ALA A 82 -22.83 -9.44 -1.35
C ALA A 82 -22.54 -10.58 -0.35
N ALA A 83 -21.31 -10.64 0.19
CA ALA A 83 -20.94 -11.65 1.17
C ALA A 83 -21.71 -11.51 2.51
N ARG A 84 -22.13 -10.31 2.87
CA ARG A 84 -23.03 -10.09 4.03
C ARG A 84 -24.41 -10.62 3.75
N ALA A 85 -25.00 -10.34 2.58
CA ALA A 85 -26.30 -10.88 2.20
C ALA A 85 -26.32 -12.42 2.26
N GLU A 86 -25.28 -13.09 1.76
CA GLU A 86 -25.15 -14.55 1.87
C GLU A 86 -25.08 -15.03 3.32
N ARG A 87 -24.44 -14.29 4.21
CA ARG A 87 -24.36 -14.62 5.64
C ARG A 87 -25.67 -14.42 6.35
N ASP A 88 -26.42 -13.41 5.97
CA ASP A 88 -27.74 -13.15 6.54
C ASP A 88 -28.69 -14.32 6.18
N LEU A 89 -28.70 -14.77 4.90
CA LEU A 89 -29.43 -15.98 4.50
C LEU A 89 -29.01 -17.23 5.27
N ALA A 90 -27.70 -17.39 5.53
CA ALA A 90 -27.21 -18.50 6.33
C ALA A 90 -27.68 -18.40 7.80
N GLY A 91 -27.74 -17.18 8.36
CA GLY A 91 -28.24 -16.91 9.70
C GLY A 91 -29.74 -17.14 9.87
N GLU A 92 -30.51 -16.95 8.80
CA GLU A 92 -31.96 -17.19 8.73
C GLU A 92 -32.31 -18.67 8.50
N GLY A 93 -31.30 -19.51 8.22
CA GLY A 93 -31.50 -20.95 8.02
C GLY A 93 -31.87 -21.35 6.60
N GLU A 94 -31.85 -20.43 5.64
CA GLU A 94 -32.18 -20.66 4.24
C GLU A 94 -31.12 -21.48 3.48
N MET A 95 -29.90 -21.56 4.04
CA MET A 95 -28.78 -22.27 3.43
C MET A 95 -28.82 -23.77 3.73
N ARG A 96 -28.25 -24.56 2.80
CA ARG A 96 -28.09 -26.01 3.02
C ARG A 96 -27.31 -26.28 4.28
N VAL A 97 -27.71 -27.30 5.02
CA VAL A 97 -26.98 -27.82 6.18
C VAL A 97 -25.53 -28.17 5.74
N GLY A 98 -24.53 -27.65 6.46
CA GLY A 98 -23.13 -27.89 6.16
C GLY A 98 -22.48 -26.84 5.26
N SER A 99 -23.16 -25.76 4.89
CA SER A 99 -22.58 -24.63 4.11
C SER A 99 -21.41 -23.94 4.81
N ASN A 100 -21.25 -24.16 6.12
CA ASN A 100 -20.15 -23.63 6.95
C ASN A 100 -19.89 -22.12 6.79
N ILE A 101 -20.97 -21.34 6.65
CA ILE A 101 -20.91 -19.87 6.61
C ILE A 101 -21.26 -19.36 8.00
N GLY A 102 -20.32 -18.63 8.65
CA GLY A 102 -20.52 -18.17 10.02
C GLY A 102 -19.71 -16.94 10.41
N LYS A 103 -19.80 -16.58 11.68
CA LYS A 103 -19.01 -15.49 12.27
C LYS A 103 -17.52 -15.85 12.31
N GLY A 104 -16.64 -14.85 12.27
CA GLY A 104 -15.19 -15.03 12.45
C GLY A 104 -14.42 -15.53 11.20
N GLN A 105 -15.07 -15.72 10.04
CA GLN A 105 -14.42 -16.26 8.84
C GLN A 105 -13.83 -15.20 7.90
N MET A 106 -14.12 -13.92 8.14
CA MET A 106 -13.59 -12.85 7.28
C MET A 106 -12.13 -12.58 7.59
N LYS A 107 -11.29 -12.56 6.54
CA LYS A 107 -9.92 -12.09 6.69
C LYS A 107 -9.89 -10.59 7.00
N VAL A 108 -9.04 -10.22 7.94
CA VAL A 108 -8.71 -8.82 8.23
C VAL A 108 -7.84 -8.29 7.10
N ALA A 109 -7.99 -7.03 6.73
CA ALA A 109 -7.01 -6.33 5.92
C ALA A 109 -5.85 -5.91 6.83
N ASP A 110 -4.62 -6.21 6.45
CA ASP A 110 -3.43 -5.66 7.12
C ASP A 110 -3.26 -4.21 6.73
N TYR A 111 -3.56 -3.88 5.47
CA TYR A 111 -3.41 -2.55 4.90
C TYR A 111 -4.68 -2.09 4.18
N VAL A 112 -4.89 -0.77 4.20
CA VAL A 112 -5.87 -0.07 3.36
C VAL A 112 -5.13 0.85 2.42
N LEU A 113 -5.39 0.72 1.12
CA LEU A 113 -4.85 1.56 0.06
C LEU A 113 -5.94 2.47 -0.51
N VAL A 114 -5.65 3.76 -0.52
CA VAL A 114 -6.53 4.79 -1.08
C VAL A 114 -5.81 5.46 -2.24
N PRO A 115 -6.29 5.28 -3.49
CA PRO A 115 -5.80 6.03 -4.64
C PRO A 115 -6.46 7.41 -4.71
N ASP A 116 -5.69 8.46 -4.97
CA ASP A 116 -6.20 9.80 -5.18
C ASP A 116 -5.44 10.51 -6.32
N ILE A 117 -5.95 11.62 -6.76
CA ILE A 117 -5.26 12.54 -7.67
C ILE A 117 -4.52 13.59 -6.84
N ALA A 118 -3.30 13.92 -7.22
CA ALA A 118 -2.57 15.04 -6.64
C ALA A 118 -3.31 16.35 -6.98
N ASN A 119 -3.88 16.99 -5.96
CA ASN A 119 -4.68 18.20 -6.16
C ASN A 119 -3.77 19.43 -6.23
N SER A 120 -3.71 20.09 -7.38
CA SER A 120 -2.96 21.33 -7.56
C SER A 120 -3.66 22.58 -6.99
N ASN A 121 -4.86 22.45 -6.42
CA ASN A 121 -5.60 23.57 -5.85
C ASN A 121 -5.08 23.94 -4.45
N GLY A 122 -4.30 25.02 -4.35
CA GLY A 122 -3.74 25.57 -3.10
C GLY A 122 -4.74 25.98 -2.02
N ASN A 123 -6.05 25.73 -2.21
CA ASN A 123 -7.12 25.96 -1.23
C ASN A 123 -7.54 24.72 -0.43
N ALA A 124 -6.95 23.56 -0.69
CA ALA A 124 -7.19 22.36 0.12
C ALA A 124 -6.46 22.51 1.48
N ARG A 125 -7.11 23.16 2.42
CA ARG A 125 -6.60 23.52 3.77
C ARG A 125 -6.35 22.31 4.69
N ARG A 126 -6.22 21.08 4.22
CA ARG A 126 -6.16 19.91 5.14
C ARG A 126 -5.19 18.78 4.83
N THR A 127 -4.35 18.89 3.82
CA THR A 127 -3.21 17.98 3.72
C THR A 127 -2.01 18.75 3.18
N ASN A 128 -0.90 18.76 3.93
CA ASN A 128 0.35 19.43 3.57
C ASN A 128 1.03 18.88 2.30
N ILE A 129 0.34 18.04 1.55
CA ILE A 129 0.80 17.41 0.30
C ILE A 129 0.73 18.42 -0.87
N GLY A 130 -0.23 19.36 -0.85
CA GLY A 130 -0.38 20.36 -1.92
C GLY A 130 0.74 21.41 -2.03
N GLY A 131 1.57 21.55 -0.99
CA GLY A 131 2.66 22.54 -0.98
C GLY A 131 3.90 22.12 -1.77
N ILE A 132 4.11 20.84 -1.99
CA ILE A 132 5.33 20.32 -2.64
C ILE A 132 5.17 20.27 -4.16
N LEU A 133 3.95 20.08 -4.67
CA LEU A 133 3.67 19.93 -6.10
C LEU A 133 3.33 21.24 -6.82
N GLY A 134 2.93 22.28 -6.10
CA GLY A 134 2.57 23.59 -6.68
C GLY A 134 3.71 24.34 -7.38
N GLY A 135 4.96 23.91 -7.20
CA GLY A 135 6.15 24.54 -7.78
C GLY A 135 6.58 24.02 -9.15
N LEU A 136 6.01 22.90 -9.62
CA LEU A 136 6.48 22.24 -10.86
C LEU A 136 5.56 22.42 -12.07
N ILE A 137 4.37 23.00 -11.89
CA ILE A 137 3.43 23.16 -13.01
C ILE A 137 3.62 24.54 -13.66
N GLY A 138 4.40 24.53 -14.70
CA GLY A 138 4.62 25.71 -15.57
C GLY A 138 3.31 26.20 -16.20
N HIS A 139 3.12 27.51 -16.17
CA HIS A 139 2.00 28.28 -16.68
C HIS A 139 1.58 27.89 -18.10
N GLY A 140 0.50 27.18 -18.23
CA GLY A 140 -0.20 26.96 -19.50
C GLY A 140 -1.70 26.87 -19.23
N ALA A 141 -2.48 27.80 -19.80
CA ALA A 141 -3.94 27.85 -19.66
C ALA A 141 -4.60 26.62 -20.32
N GLY A 142 -4.71 25.54 -19.60
CA GLY A 142 -5.50 24.37 -19.96
C GLY A 142 -6.33 23.91 -18.76
N ALA A 143 -7.50 23.34 -18.99
CA ALA A 143 -8.35 22.84 -17.92
C ALA A 143 -7.60 21.76 -17.13
N VAL A 144 -7.28 22.05 -15.87
CA VAL A 144 -6.67 21.12 -14.93
C VAL A 144 -7.76 20.64 -13.98
N LEU A 145 -8.08 19.35 -14.05
CA LEU A 145 -8.99 18.68 -13.12
C LEU A 145 -8.14 17.93 -12.09
N GLY A 146 -7.93 18.54 -10.93
CA GLY A 146 -7.01 17.97 -9.94
C GLY A 146 -5.59 17.88 -10.50
N GLY A 147 -4.91 16.75 -10.36
CA GLY A 147 -3.57 16.48 -10.90
C GLY A 147 -3.54 16.05 -12.37
N VAL A 148 -4.62 16.25 -13.15
CA VAL A 148 -4.70 15.83 -14.55
C VAL A 148 -4.77 17.04 -15.46
N SER A 149 -3.81 17.18 -16.40
CA SER A 149 -3.80 18.21 -17.44
C SER A 149 -4.29 17.63 -18.76
N LEU A 150 -5.49 18.01 -19.16
CA LEU A 150 -6.09 17.55 -20.43
C LEU A 150 -5.35 18.09 -21.65
N SER A 151 -4.77 19.30 -21.56
CA SER A 151 -4.04 19.91 -22.67
C SER A 151 -2.69 19.26 -22.92
N LYS A 152 -1.98 18.88 -21.85
CA LYS A 152 -0.65 18.24 -21.93
C LYS A 152 -0.74 16.73 -21.86
N LYS A 153 -1.93 16.18 -21.51
CA LYS A 153 -2.14 14.75 -21.25
C LYS A 153 -1.10 14.21 -20.26
N THR A 154 -0.98 14.89 -19.13
CA THR A 154 -0.18 14.48 -17.97
C THR A 154 -1.09 14.13 -16.81
N ALA A 155 -0.66 13.23 -15.96
CA ALA A 155 -1.36 12.86 -14.72
C ALA A 155 -0.36 12.76 -13.56
N ASP A 156 -0.77 13.34 -12.43
CA ASP A 156 -0.10 13.21 -11.14
C ASP A 156 -1.07 12.59 -10.16
N VAL A 157 -0.68 11.48 -9.57
CA VAL A 157 -1.52 10.68 -8.68
C VAL A 157 -0.80 10.41 -7.36
N VAL A 158 -1.57 10.03 -6.34
CA VAL A 158 -1.05 9.67 -5.02
C VAL A 158 -1.67 8.35 -4.59
N LEU A 159 -0.86 7.47 -4.02
CA LEU A 159 -1.27 6.27 -3.32
C LEU A 159 -0.94 6.41 -1.84
N THR A 160 -1.94 6.31 -0.99
CA THR A 160 -1.78 6.32 0.46
C THR A 160 -2.04 4.93 1.01
N LEU A 161 -1.06 4.35 1.70
CA LEU A 161 -1.16 3.05 2.35
C LEU A 161 -1.14 3.22 3.86
N THR A 162 -2.16 2.71 4.52
CA THR A 162 -2.31 2.76 5.99
C THR A 162 -2.33 1.36 6.57
N ASP A 163 -1.56 1.11 7.61
CA ASP A 163 -1.66 -0.10 8.43
C ASP A 163 -2.94 -0.03 9.27
N VAL A 164 -3.76 -1.10 9.21
CA VAL A 164 -5.09 -1.11 9.86
C VAL A 164 -4.98 -1.24 11.38
N ARG A 165 -3.91 -1.84 11.89
CA ARG A 165 -3.74 -2.09 13.32
C ARG A 165 -3.22 -0.87 14.06
N SER A 166 -2.15 -0.25 13.52
CA SER A 166 -1.54 0.93 14.11
C SER A 166 -2.22 2.24 13.68
N THR A 167 -2.99 2.23 12.60
CA THR A 167 -3.49 3.41 11.89
C THR A 167 -2.37 4.31 11.34
N GLU A 168 -1.15 3.78 11.27
CA GLU A 168 0.01 4.48 10.73
C GLU A 168 -0.06 4.51 9.20
N GLN A 169 0.27 5.65 8.62
CA GLN A 169 0.47 5.77 7.18
C GLN A 169 1.87 5.25 6.85
N VAL A 170 1.94 4.01 6.35
CA VAL A 170 3.21 3.31 6.09
C VAL A 170 3.81 3.63 4.72
N ALA A 171 3.02 4.14 3.79
CA ALA A 171 3.53 4.64 2.52
C ALA A 171 2.65 5.77 1.97
N LEU A 172 3.30 6.72 1.31
CA LEU A 172 2.68 7.78 0.53
C LEU A 172 3.50 7.94 -0.74
N GLU A 173 3.00 7.39 -1.84
CA GLU A 173 3.74 7.40 -3.09
C GLU A 173 3.06 8.25 -4.14
N GLN A 174 3.87 9.04 -4.82
CA GLN A 174 3.43 9.85 -5.95
C GLN A 174 3.86 9.18 -7.24
N GLY A 175 2.93 9.14 -8.20
CA GLY A 175 3.18 8.70 -9.55
C GLY A 175 2.92 9.81 -10.56
N HIS A 176 3.76 9.83 -11.57
CA HIS A 176 3.65 10.76 -12.69
C HIS A 176 3.71 10.00 -14.00
N ALA A 177 2.92 10.42 -14.96
CA ALA A 177 3.06 9.99 -16.35
C ALA A 177 2.61 11.08 -17.31
N ASP A 178 3.16 11.06 -18.50
CA ASP A 178 2.73 11.88 -19.62
C ASP A 178 2.40 11.01 -20.86
N LYS A 179 1.92 11.65 -21.93
CA LYS A 179 1.54 10.94 -23.16
C LYS A 179 2.73 10.20 -23.81
N THR A 180 3.96 10.65 -23.58
CA THR A 180 5.16 10.03 -24.18
C THR A 180 5.52 8.73 -23.47
N ASP A 181 5.18 8.61 -22.19
CA ASP A 181 5.38 7.40 -21.41
C ASP A 181 4.46 6.27 -21.84
N VAL A 182 3.28 6.63 -22.36
CA VAL A 182 2.34 5.66 -22.94
C VAL A 182 2.79 5.32 -24.36
N GLY A 183 3.86 4.54 -24.51
CA GLY A 183 4.34 4.14 -25.84
C GLY A 183 3.18 3.68 -26.75
N TRP A 184 2.77 4.53 -27.67
CA TRP A 184 1.66 4.31 -28.63
C TRP A 184 1.98 3.21 -29.66
N SER A 185 2.86 2.31 -29.35
CA SER A 185 3.06 1.13 -30.19
C SER A 185 1.92 0.14 -29.90
N GLY A 186 1.00 0.02 -30.81
CA GLY A 186 -0.18 -0.87 -30.76
C GLY A 186 0.09 -2.36 -30.55
N GLY A 187 1.01 -2.70 -29.66
CA GLY A 187 1.44 -4.04 -29.32
C GLY A 187 1.30 -4.44 -27.85
N GLY A 188 0.82 -3.56 -26.97
CA GLY A 188 0.69 -3.83 -25.53
C GLY A 188 -0.54 -4.64 -25.13
N GLY A 189 -0.90 -5.69 -25.87
CA GLY A 189 -2.13 -6.46 -25.62
C GLY A 189 -2.27 -7.12 -24.24
N GLY A 190 -1.19 -7.20 -23.44
CA GLY A 190 -1.23 -7.83 -22.12
C GLY A 190 -1.83 -6.95 -21.01
N TYR A 191 -1.37 -5.70 -20.86
CA TYR A 191 -1.83 -4.82 -19.81
C TYR A 191 -3.24 -4.28 -20.04
N TRP A 192 -3.48 -3.74 -21.24
CA TRP A 192 -4.75 -3.12 -21.58
C TRP A 192 -5.90 -4.11 -21.63
N GLY A 193 -5.65 -5.34 -22.10
CA GLY A 193 -6.64 -6.41 -22.05
C GLY A 193 -7.05 -6.80 -20.63
N ALA A 194 -6.12 -6.78 -19.70
CA ALA A 194 -6.39 -7.08 -18.30
C ALA A 194 -7.21 -5.98 -17.62
N PHE A 195 -7.03 -4.70 -17.98
CA PHE A 195 -7.87 -3.60 -17.47
C PHE A 195 -9.31 -3.73 -17.96
N ALA A 196 -9.50 -4.05 -19.24
CA ALA A 196 -10.82 -4.27 -19.78
C ALA A 196 -11.56 -5.44 -19.07
N ALA A 197 -10.84 -6.55 -18.83
CA ALA A 197 -11.39 -7.72 -18.15
C ALA A 197 -11.60 -7.47 -16.63
N GLY A 198 -10.79 -6.62 -16.02
CA GLY A 198 -10.84 -6.30 -14.58
C GLY A 198 -11.83 -5.20 -14.20
N GLY A 199 -12.64 -4.69 -15.15
CA GLY A 199 -13.61 -3.61 -14.90
C GLY A 199 -12.99 -2.22 -14.84
N ALA A 200 -11.89 -1.99 -15.57
CA ALA A 200 -11.18 -0.72 -15.72
C ALA A 200 -11.00 -0.37 -17.22
N SER A 201 -12.02 -0.62 -18.03
CA SER A 201 -11.99 -0.50 -19.50
C SER A 201 -11.79 0.94 -19.97
N GLY A 202 -12.32 1.94 -19.26
CA GLY A 202 -12.14 3.35 -19.57
C GLY A 202 -10.67 3.77 -19.55
N TYR A 203 -9.88 3.18 -18.65
CA TYR A 203 -8.44 3.42 -18.60
C TYR A 203 -7.69 2.83 -19.80
N ALA A 204 -8.18 1.75 -20.37
CA ALA A 204 -7.58 1.15 -21.57
C ALA A 204 -7.95 1.89 -22.87
N ASN A 205 -9.16 2.45 -22.94
CA ASN A 205 -9.77 2.91 -24.18
C ASN A 205 -9.60 4.40 -24.46
N THR A 206 -9.09 5.18 -23.51
CA THR A 206 -8.89 6.63 -23.69
C THR A 206 -7.44 7.01 -23.45
N GLU A 207 -6.90 7.97 -24.24
CA GLU A 207 -5.53 8.44 -24.06
C GLU A 207 -5.27 8.95 -22.63
N ILE A 208 -6.19 9.73 -22.08
CA ILE A 208 -6.04 10.26 -20.73
C ILE A 208 -6.15 9.16 -19.68
N GLY A 209 -7.02 8.17 -19.89
CA GLY A 209 -7.12 6.99 -19.05
C GLY A 209 -5.82 6.21 -19.00
N GLN A 210 -5.16 6.01 -20.15
CA GLN A 210 -3.88 5.33 -20.23
C GLN A 210 -2.78 6.08 -19.47
N VAL A 211 -2.72 7.41 -19.61
CA VAL A 211 -1.76 8.25 -18.87
C VAL A 211 -2.00 8.15 -17.36
N ILE A 212 -3.25 8.22 -16.91
CA ILE A 212 -3.60 8.07 -15.50
C ILE A 212 -3.23 6.66 -15.00
N ALA A 213 -3.49 5.63 -15.80
CA ALA A 213 -3.11 4.27 -15.45
C ALA A 213 -1.60 4.12 -15.30
N MET A 214 -0.80 4.70 -16.21
CA MET A 214 0.66 4.67 -16.09
C MET A 214 1.16 5.44 -14.86
N ALA A 215 0.57 6.57 -14.52
CA ALA A 215 0.92 7.29 -13.30
C ALA A 215 0.63 6.45 -12.03
N TYR A 216 -0.52 5.76 -11.98
CA TYR A 216 -0.81 4.85 -10.87
C TYR A 216 0.12 3.63 -10.86
N LEU A 217 0.54 3.13 -12.01
CA LEU A 217 1.50 2.04 -12.08
C LEU A 217 2.86 2.47 -11.53
N ASP A 218 3.32 3.68 -11.85
CA ASP A 218 4.54 4.27 -11.30
C ASP A 218 4.47 4.38 -9.77
N ALA A 219 3.38 4.97 -9.22
CA ALA A 219 3.18 5.04 -7.77
C ALA A 219 3.13 3.66 -7.11
N PHE A 220 2.41 2.71 -7.72
CA PHE A 220 2.27 1.35 -7.19
C PHE A 220 3.60 0.59 -7.19
N THR A 221 4.41 0.77 -8.23
CA THR A 221 5.74 0.16 -8.33
C THR A 221 6.67 0.69 -7.23
N LYS A 222 6.68 2.01 -7.02
CA LYS A 222 7.43 2.66 -5.94
C LYS A 222 6.99 2.15 -4.57
N MET A 223 5.69 2.11 -4.31
CA MET A 223 5.12 1.62 -3.06
C MET A 223 5.54 0.17 -2.76
N VAL A 224 5.43 -0.72 -3.75
CA VAL A 224 5.83 -2.13 -3.57
C VAL A 224 7.32 -2.22 -3.31
N ALA A 225 8.16 -1.46 -4.02
CA ALA A 225 9.61 -1.46 -3.82
C ALA A 225 9.99 -0.95 -2.42
N ASP A 226 9.31 0.08 -1.92
CA ASP A 226 9.53 0.60 -0.56
C ASP A 226 9.15 -0.42 0.51
N LEU A 227 7.98 -1.03 0.37
CA LEU A 227 7.53 -2.06 1.29
C LEU A 227 8.48 -3.28 1.31
N GLN A 228 9.00 -3.69 0.14
CA GLN A 228 9.96 -4.80 0.06
C GLN A 228 11.30 -4.47 0.73
N ARG A 229 11.76 -3.22 0.63
CA ARG A 229 13.01 -2.76 1.30
C ARG A 229 12.84 -2.71 2.81
N ASN A 230 11.67 -2.32 3.28
CA ASN A 230 11.36 -2.14 4.70
C ASN A 230 10.74 -3.39 5.34
N ALA A 231 10.38 -4.42 4.54
CA ALA A 231 9.75 -5.65 5.02
C ALA A 231 10.52 -6.39 6.15
N PRO A 232 11.85 -6.39 6.20
CA PRO A 232 12.57 -6.97 7.35
C PRO A 232 12.24 -6.28 8.68
N ASN A 233 11.92 -4.99 8.64
CA ASN A 233 11.56 -4.22 9.83
C ASN A 233 10.06 -4.28 10.14
N ALA A 234 9.21 -4.39 9.11
CA ALA A 234 7.75 -4.50 9.28
C ALA A 234 7.30 -5.83 9.92
N GLN A 235 8.11 -6.89 9.84
CA GLN A 235 7.85 -8.14 10.57
C GLN A 235 8.07 -8.02 12.07
N THR A 236 8.87 -7.07 12.53
CA THR A 236 9.05 -6.78 13.96
C THR A 236 7.90 -5.92 14.52
N ASP A 237 7.24 -5.14 13.68
CA ASP A 237 6.07 -4.33 14.05
C ASP A 237 4.74 -5.08 13.80
N ASN A 238 4.79 -6.37 13.53
CA ASN A 238 3.60 -7.21 13.49
C ASN A 238 2.97 -7.22 14.88
N VAL A 239 2.12 -6.24 15.16
CA VAL A 239 1.37 -6.12 16.40
C VAL A 239 0.54 -7.39 16.51
N GLN A 240 1.11 -8.38 17.19
CA GLN A 240 0.41 -9.63 17.44
C GLN A 240 -0.87 -9.26 18.19
N GLN A 241 -1.94 -9.99 17.89
CA GLN A 241 -3.21 -9.79 18.57
C GLN A 241 -2.98 -9.70 20.07
N ALA A 242 -3.52 -8.65 20.69
CA ALA A 242 -3.44 -8.49 22.13
C ALA A 242 -3.95 -9.75 22.84
N VAL A 243 -3.30 -10.10 23.92
CA VAL A 243 -3.68 -11.24 24.75
C VAL A 243 -4.10 -10.74 26.13
N ARG A 244 -5.03 -11.42 26.74
CA ARG A 244 -5.47 -11.15 28.10
C ARG A 244 -4.92 -12.20 29.05
N LEU A 245 -4.52 -11.77 30.23
CA LEU A 245 -4.03 -12.65 31.26
C LEU A 245 -5.18 -13.38 31.94
N THR A 246 -5.15 -14.70 31.98
CA THR A 246 -6.18 -15.54 32.64
C THR A 246 -5.94 -15.66 34.13
N GLU A 247 -4.68 -15.65 34.55
CA GLU A 247 -4.29 -15.85 35.95
C GLU A 247 -3.22 -14.84 36.39
N ALA A 248 -3.13 -14.58 37.71
CA ALA A 248 -2.05 -13.76 38.24
C ALA A 248 -0.67 -14.39 37.97
N THR A 249 0.26 -13.61 37.47
CA THR A 249 1.63 -14.06 37.19
C THR A 249 2.63 -12.91 37.36
N LYS A 250 3.86 -13.16 36.96
CA LYS A 250 4.94 -12.15 36.94
C LYS A 250 5.43 -11.96 35.52
N LEU A 251 5.79 -10.74 35.19
CA LEU A 251 6.57 -10.41 33.99
C LEU A 251 8.04 -10.58 34.35
N TYR A 252 8.72 -11.48 33.67
CA TYR A 252 10.12 -11.81 33.91
C TYR A 252 11.04 -11.10 32.90
N ALA A 253 12.25 -10.73 33.31
CA ALA A 253 13.21 -10.10 32.41
C ALA A 253 13.71 -11.07 31.33
N ASP A 254 13.81 -12.36 31.66
CA ASP A 254 14.22 -13.43 30.73
C ASP A 254 13.22 -14.57 30.72
N ALA A 255 13.29 -15.44 29.69
CA ALA A 255 12.40 -16.58 29.49
C ALA A 255 12.65 -17.73 30.48
N ASN A 256 12.74 -17.42 31.79
CA ASN A 256 12.87 -18.43 32.85
C ASN A 256 12.28 -17.94 34.18
N LEU A 257 11.87 -18.88 35.05
CA LEU A 257 11.23 -18.59 36.35
C LEU A 257 12.19 -18.01 37.42
N HIS A 258 13.49 -18.12 37.23
CA HIS A 258 14.51 -17.63 38.14
C HIS A 258 15.02 -16.24 37.77
N SER A 259 14.57 -15.70 36.64
CA SER A 259 14.92 -14.36 36.20
C SER A 259 14.32 -13.28 37.12
N SER A 260 14.91 -12.10 37.10
CA SER A 260 14.37 -10.95 37.81
C SER A 260 12.95 -10.61 37.36
N VAL A 261 12.15 -10.18 38.34
CA VAL A 261 10.74 -9.82 38.09
C VAL A 261 10.66 -8.35 37.72
N VAL A 262 10.23 -8.06 36.50
CA VAL A 262 9.97 -6.70 36.02
C VAL A 262 8.73 -6.13 36.70
N ARG A 263 7.65 -6.94 36.73
CA ARG A 263 6.36 -6.53 37.31
C ARG A 263 5.50 -7.71 37.69
N LYS A 264 4.62 -7.51 38.68
CA LYS A 264 3.53 -8.44 38.99
C LYS A 264 2.33 -8.09 38.12
N LEU A 265 1.73 -9.09 37.50
CA LEU A 265 0.59 -8.99 36.61
C LEU A 265 -0.66 -9.60 37.26
N LYS A 266 -1.82 -8.97 37.01
CA LYS A 266 -3.13 -9.43 37.54
C LYS A 266 -3.95 -10.06 36.41
N PRO A 267 -4.91 -10.98 36.74
CA PRO A 267 -5.84 -11.49 35.75
C PRO A 267 -6.60 -10.35 35.08
N GLY A 268 -6.91 -10.52 33.81
CA GLY A 268 -7.63 -9.53 32.99
C GLY A 268 -6.75 -8.44 32.39
N MET A 269 -5.48 -8.31 32.77
CA MET A 269 -4.57 -7.34 32.16
C MET A 269 -4.32 -7.67 30.70
N MET A 270 -4.31 -6.65 29.85
CA MET A 270 -3.96 -6.75 28.44
C MET A 270 -2.44 -6.74 28.27
N LEU A 271 -1.95 -7.63 27.45
CA LEU A 271 -0.54 -7.73 27.09
C LEU A 271 -0.43 -7.79 25.56
N TYR A 272 0.65 -7.22 25.07
CA TYR A 272 0.91 -7.09 23.64
C TYR A 272 2.16 -7.90 23.29
N PRO A 273 2.00 -9.10 22.66
CA PRO A 273 3.13 -9.91 22.24
C PRO A 273 4.05 -9.14 21.29
N THR A 274 5.37 -9.25 21.48
CA THR A 274 6.38 -8.61 20.61
C THR A 274 6.80 -9.48 19.43
N GLY A 275 6.32 -10.74 19.38
CA GLY A 275 6.73 -11.70 18.35
C GLY A 275 7.75 -12.73 18.83
N ASP A 276 8.58 -12.38 19.80
CA ASP A 276 9.64 -13.26 20.31
C ASP A 276 9.03 -14.39 21.18
N LYS A 277 9.49 -15.62 20.93
CA LYS A 277 9.07 -16.81 21.68
C LYS A 277 10.26 -17.72 21.98
N VAL A 278 10.33 -18.22 23.19
CA VAL A 278 11.32 -19.22 23.62
C VAL A 278 10.58 -20.37 24.33
N GLY A 279 10.35 -21.47 23.61
CA GLY A 279 9.55 -22.58 24.12
C GLY A 279 8.12 -22.12 24.49
N ILE A 280 7.76 -22.27 25.75
CA ILE A 280 6.46 -21.83 26.26
C ILE A 280 6.42 -20.35 26.66
N TRP A 281 7.51 -19.62 26.55
CA TRP A 281 7.61 -18.23 26.95
C TRP A 281 7.33 -17.30 25.78
N TRP A 282 6.46 -16.33 26.00
CA TRP A 282 6.18 -15.25 25.06
C TRP A 282 6.71 -13.94 25.63
N LYS A 283 7.43 -13.20 24.81
CA LYS A 283 7.85 -11.84 25.14
C LYS A 283 6.69 -10.91 24.86
N VAL A 284 6.31 -10.12 25.84
CA VAL A 284 5.14 -9.24 25.81
C VAL A 284 5.50 -7.85 26.33
N SER A 285 4.76 -6.85 25.88
CA SER A 285 4.71 -5.51 26.49
C SER A 285 3.40 -5.37 27.28
N ASP A 286 3.41 -4.69 28.42
CA ASP A 286 2.20 -4.28 29.11
C ASP A 286 1.73 -2.87 28.66
N GLU A 287 0.57 -2.44 29.16
CA GLU A 287 -0.02 -1.11 28.86
C GLU A 287 0.85 0.07 29.31
N LEU A 288 1.84 -0.14 30.17
CA LEU A 288 2.78 0.87 30.65
C LEU A 288 4.11 0.84 29.90
N GLY A 289 4.23 -0.05 28.86
CA GLY A 289 5.46 -0.19 28.07
C GLY A 289 6.54 -1.04 28.73
N ASN A 290 6.24 -1.76 29.84
CA ASN A 290 7.20 -2.70 30.40
C ASN A 290 7.27 -3.96 29.54
N ILE A 291 8.46 -4.34 29.10
CA ILE A 291 8.72 -5.51 28.25
C ILE A 291 9.29 -6.64 29.11
N GLY A 292 8.82 -7.85 28.86
CA GLY A 292 9.34 -9.04 29.54
C GLY A 292 8.67 -10.33 29.07
N TRP A 293 8.88 -11.42 29.80
CA TRP A 293 8.47 -12.76 29.41
C TRP A 293 7.37 -13.32 30.33
N VAL A 294 6.36 -13.93 29.72
CA VAL A 294 5.25 -14.61 30.40
C VAL A 294 5.03 -15.98 29.79
N VAL A 295 4.60 -16.94 30.59
CA VAL A 295 4.27 -18.30 30.11
C VAL A 295 2.96 -18.25 29.32
N SER A 296 2.96 -18.81 28.13
CA SER A 296 1.81 -18.75 27.19
C SER A 296 0.54 -19.44 27.69
N SER A 297 0.65 -20.42 28.58
CA SER A 297 -0.50 -21.08 29.15
C SER A 297 -1.38 -20.17 30.04
N LYS A 298 -0.89 -18.99 30.39
CA LYS A 298 -1.62 -17.98 31.18
C LYS A 298 -2.20 -16.86 30.31
N LEU A 299 -2.13 -17.01 29.00
CA LEU A 299 -2.55 -16.02 28.00
C LEU A 299 -3.72 -16.58 27.19
N GLU A 300 -4.74 -15.79 27.00
CA GLU A 300 -5.83 -16.04 26.04
C GLU A 300 -5.91 -14.87 25.05
N LEU A 301 -6.42 -15.13 23.85
CA LEU A 301 -6.63 -14.07 22.87
C LEU A 301 -7.69 -13.09 23.40
N ALA A 302 -7.38 -11.81 23.31
CA ALA A 302 -8.35 -10.77 23.62
C ALA A 302 -9.41 -10.72 22.51
N HIS A 303 -10.68 -10.86 22.92
CA HIS A 303 -11.85 -10.79 22.04
C HIS A 303 -12.51 -9.41 22.14
#